data_2dd319129c142a4d7852a33ed0783234
#
_entry.id   2dd319129c142a4d7852a33ed0783234
#
_cell.length_a   1.000
_cell.length_b   1.000
_cell.length_c   1.000
_cell.angle_alpha   90.00
_cell.angle_beta   90.00
_cell.angle_gamma   90.00
#
_symmetry.space_group_name_H-M   'P 1'
#
loop_
_entity.id
_entity.type
_entity.pdbx_description
1 polymer ?
#
loop_
_entity_poly.entity_id
_entity_poly.type
_entity_poly.pdbx_seq_one_letter_code
_entity_poly.pdbx_strand_id
1 'polypeptide(L)'
;MLLDLHFDLMINFDRSKFFPFKNKLNCIDLIKLLTNYLINSDIKSNFEILDISSSNNIRNNSLFFLFKDDSFSLDNSDSILVITCNKKIYHSLKVKNKLLVNNQNEVYNFIINKIFIHEDSLEYKDDFNFKGGSYISKYAKIDNSAIIRENCIIGRGVIIGKNVIIKNNTVIKNAIISDNVIICENSTIGSTGFGFDLNNMGSINISPQIGIVFIGKNVLIGSNCSIDRGKIDYTIIGDNSMLDNLIHIAHNVIIGKNTCIAAQSGISGSVTIGDNVIIGGQAGFAGHIKIGNNVIVAAKSGVTKNIKDNSVIAGFPAIDIKDWKKNIINQKKNGYK
;
A
#
# COMPACT_ATOMS: atom_id res chain seq x y z
N MET A 1 -12.28 5.46 -16.04
CA MET A 1 -12.20 4.55 -17.18
C MET A 1 -10.77 4.14 -17.57
N LEU A 2 -9.74 4.34 -16.74
CA LEU A 2 -8.33 4.00 -17.05
C LEU A 2 -7.69 3.02 -16.06
N LEU A 3 -8.44 2.48 -15.12
CA LEU A 3 -8.02 1.44 -14.16
C LEU A 3 -8.54 0.03 -14.56
N ASP A 4 -9.32 -0.10 -15.65
CA ASP A 4 -10.18 -1.26 -15.84
C ASP A 4 -9.51 -2.54 -16.38
N LEU A 5 -8.38 -2.46 -17.08
CA LEU A 5 -7.77 -3.63 -17.75
C LEU A 5 -6.73 -4.41 -16.94
N HIS A 6 -6.21 -3.83 -15.84
CA HIS A 6 -5.30 -4.54 -14.90
C HIS A 6 -5.98 -4.89 -13.59
N PHE A 7 -7.13 -4.31 -13.30
CA PHE A 7 -7.90 -4.54 -12.07
C PHE A 7 -8.42 -5.99 -11.99
N ASP A 8 -8.79 -6.62 -13.11
CA ASP A 8 -9.33 -7.98 -13.10
C ASP A 8 -8.33 -9.05 -12.63
N LEU A 9 -7.03 -8.84 -12.85
CA LEU A 9 -5.98 -9.71 -12.32
C LEU A 9 -5.64 -9.40 -10.84
N MET A 10 -5.88 -8.18 -10.38
CA MET A 10 -5.64 -7.77 -9.00
C MET A 10 -6.77 -8.16 -8.04
N ILE A 11 -8.01 -8.26 -8.52
CA ILE A 11 -9.21 -8.51 -7.73
C ILE A 11 -9.17 -9.84 -6.97
N ASN A 12 -8.31 -10.79 -7.36
CA ASN A 12 -8.31 -12.15 -6.83
C ASN A 12 -6.98 -12.64 -6.25
N PHE A 13 -6.20 -11.79 -5.57
CA PHE A 13 -5.09 -12.38 -4.83
C PHE A 13 -5.59 -13.07 -3.55
N ASP A 14 -5.11 -14.28 -3.35
CA ASP A 14 -5.38 -15.05 -2.15
C ASP A 14 -4.42 -14.58 -1.04
N ARG A 15 -4.94 -13.76 -0.11
CA ARG A 15 -4.16 -13.20 1.00
C ARG A 15 -3.49 -14.28 1.85
N SER A 16 -4.11 -15.44 2.01
CA SER A 16 -3.57 -16.52 2.82
C SER A 16 -2.23 -17.07 2.33
N LYS A 17 -1.89 -16.85 1.07
CA LYS A 17 -0.58 -17.23 0.52
C LYS A 17 0.56 -16.38 1.08
N PHE A 18 0.29 -15.12 1.37
CA PHE A 18 1.23 -14.15 1.92
C PHE A 18 1.17 -14.14 3.45
N PHE A 19 -0.04 -14.13 3.98
CA PHE A 19 -0.36 -14.04 5.41
C PHE A 19 -1.21 -15.26 5.83
N PRO A 20 -0.59 -16.34 6.29
CA PRO A 20 -1.33 -17.54 6.70
C PRO A 20 -2.32 -17.23 7.81
N PHE A 21 -3.43 -17.97 7.83
CA PHE A 21 -4.38 -17.87 8.93
C PHE A 21 -3.77 -18.43 10.22
N LYS A 22 -3.86 -17.65 11.29
CA LYS A 22 -3.58 -18.09 12.66
C LYS A 22 -4.80 -18.80 13.23
N ASN A 23 -5.99 -18.21 13.04
CA ASN A 23 -7.26 -18.73 13.47
C ASN A 23 -8.31 -18.51 12.39
N LYS A 24 -9.19 -19.48 12.23
CA LYS A 24 -10.41 -19.33 11.44
C LYS A 24 -11.53 -18.88 12.38
N LEU A 25 -12.16 -17.78 12.08
CA LEU A 25 -13.23 -17.19 12.87
C LEU A 25 -14.47 -17.00 12.01
N ASN A 26 -15.64 -17.17 12.61
CA ASN A 26 -16.91 -16.72 12.04
C ASN A 26 -17.37 -15.43 12.72
N CYS A 27 -18.43 -14.81 12.19
CA CYS A 27 -18.94 -13.55 12.71
C CYS A 27 -19.33 -13.61 14.18
N ILE A 28 -19.96 -14.69 14.62
CA ILE A 28 -20.42 -14.85 16.02
C ILE A 28 -19.24 -14.95 16.97
N ASP A 29 -18.21 -15.73 16.59
CA ASP A 29 -17.01 -15.88 17.42
C ASP A 29 -16.21 -14.58 17.48
N LEU A 30 -16.15 -13.83 16.36
CA LEU A 30 -15.54 -12.50 16.35
C LEU A 30 -16.25 -11.54 17.33
N ILE A 31 -17.57 -11.53 17.36
CA ILE A 31 -18.34 -10.67 18.29
C ILE A 31 -18.01 -10.99 19.75
N LYS A 32 -17.91 -12.27 20.11
CA LYS A 32 -17.51 -12.69 21.46
C LYS A 32 -16.11 -12.17 21.82
N LEU A 33 -15.18 -12.17 20.87
CA LEU A 33 -13.83 -11.66 21.08
C LEU A 33 -13.78 -10.12 21.18
N LEU A 34 -14.75 -9.41 20.58
CA LEU A 34 -14.80 -7.95 20.56
C LEU A 34 -15.64 -7.35 21.70
N THR A 35 -16.06 -8.11 22.71
CA THR A 35 -16.98 -7.66 23.78
C THR A 35 -16.55 -6.33 24.41
N ASN A 36 -15.25 -6.10 24.63
CA ASN A 36 -14.72 -4.87 25.23
C ASN A 36 -14.73 -3.66 24.28
N TYR A 37 -14.90 -3.88 22.99
CA TYR A 37 -14.89 -2.85 21.95
C TYR A 37 -16.27 -2.58 21.39
N LEU A 38 -17.22 -3.50 21.60
CA LEU A 38 -18.52 -3.48 20.95
C LEU A 38 -19.47 -2.49 21.63
N ILE A 39 -20.08 -1.60 20.85
CA ILE A 39 -21.18 -0.71 21.29
C ILE A 39 -22.52 -1.28 20.83
N ASN A 40 -22.61 -1.76 19.57
CA ASN A 40 -23.82 -2.34 19.01
C ASN A 40 -23.51 -3.33 17.90
N SER A 41 -24.41 -4.28 17.64
CA SER A 41 -24.27 -5.26 16.56
C SER A 41 -25.63 -5.56 15.93
N ASP A 42 -25.62 -5.74 14.62
CA ASP A 42 -26.75 -6.24 13.84
C ASP A 42 -26.20 -7.31 12.89
N ILE A 43 -26.49 -8.59 13.18
CA ILE A 43 -25.96 -9.73 12.46
C ILE A 43 -27.13 -10.63 12.05
N LYS A 44 -27.33 -10.77 10.75
CA LYS A 44 -28.39 -11.60 10.17
C LYS A 44 -27.90 -12.91 9.56
N SER A 45 -26.60 -13.00 9.31
CA SER A 45 -25.98 -14.23 8.80
C SER A 45 -24.64 -14.50 9.47
N ASN A 46 -24.32 -15.77 9.67
CA ASN A 46 -23.03 -16.20 10.21
C ASN A 46 -22.23 -16.85 9.08
N PHE A 47 -21.03 -16.38 8.83
CA PHE A 47 -20.12 -16.91 7.82
C PHE A 47 -18.67 -16.93 8.35
N GLU A 48 -17.85 -17.81 7.76
CA GLU A 48 -16.41 -17.86 8.04
C GLU A 48 -15.72 -16.64 7.42
N ILE A 49 -14.90 -15.95 8.21
CA ILE A 49 -14.15 -14.76 7.77
C ILE A 49 -12.86 -15.25 7.07
N LEU A 50 -12.79 -15.02 5.77
CA LEU A 50 -11.68 -15.47 4.94
C LEU A 50 -10.78 -14.32 4.46
N ASP A 51 -11.22 -13.05 4.58
CA ASP A 51 -10.46 -11.91 4.10
C ASP A 51 -10.82 -10.61 4.83
N ILE A 52 -10.04 -9.57 4.54
CA ILE A 52 -10.33 -8.18 4.89
C ILE A 52 -10.50 -7.40 3.59
N SER A 53 -11.62 -6.72 3.44
CA SER A 53 -11.95 -5.89 2.28
C SER A 53 -11.64 -4.42 2.52
N SER A 54 -11.38 -3.69 1.45
CA SER A 54 -11.36 -2.22 1.42
C SER A 54 -12.49 -1.67 0.56
N SER A 55 -12.67 -0.34 0.57
CA SER A 55 -13.65 0.34 -0.30
C SER A 55 -13.41 0.11 -1.80
N ASN A 56 -12.17 -0.14 -2.20
CA ASN A 56 -11.79 -0.37 -3.59
C ASN A 56 -11.90 -1.83 -4.02
N ASN A 57 -12.00 -2.75 -3.07
CA ASN A 57 -11.98 -4.18 -3.34
C ASN A 57 -12.79 -4.94 -2.28
N ILE A 58 -14.11 -5.00 -2.51
CA ILE A 58 -15.05 -5.69 -1.63
C ILE A 58 -15.13 -7.15 -2.05
N ARG A 59 -14.94 -8.07 -1.11
CA ARG A 59 -14.90 -9.51 -1.32
C ARG A 59 -15.92 -10.21 -0.44
N ASN A 60 -16.41 -11.35 -0.88
CA ASN A 60 -17.26 -12.20 -0.06
C ASN A 60 -16.48 -12.82 1.12
N ASN A 61 -17.19 -13.18 2.16
CA ASN A 61 -16.63 -13.76 3.38
C ASN A 61 -15.54 -12.89 4.02
N SER A 62 -15.79 -11.58 4.05
CA SER A 62 -14.79 -10.61 4.51
C SER A 62 -15.29 -9.64 5.57
N LEU A 63 -14.33 -9.06 6.28
CA LEU A 63 -14.54 -7.88 7.10
C LEU A 63 -14.27 -6.63 6.27
N PHE A 64 -15.08 -5.60 6.47
CA PHE A 64 -14.92 -4.31 5.85
C PHE A 64 -14.88 -3.21 6.90
N PHE A 65 -13.74 -2.51 6.99
CA PHE A 65 -13.56 -1.40 7.92
C PHE A 65 -13.93 -0.07 7.25
N LEU A 66 -15.01 0.53 7.69
CA LEU A 66 -15.51 1.79 7.13
C LEU A 66 -15.06 2.98 8.00
N PHE A 67 -13.98 3.65 7.59
CA PHE A 67 -13.37 4.77 8.33
C PHE A 67 -14.00 6.12 8.02
N LYS A 68 -14.53 6.32 6.81
CA LYS A 68 -15.13 7.57 6.34
C LYS A 68 -16.49 7.28 5.70
N ASP A 69 -17.30 8.31 5.58
CA ASP A 69 -18.57 8.24 4.85
C ASP A 69 -18.28 8.30 3.34
N ASP A 70 -17.71 7.24 2.82
CA ASP A 70 -17.50 7.08 1.40
C ASP A 70 -18.79 6.52 0.79
N SER A 71 -19.28 7.16 -0.28
CA SER A 71 -20.42 6.68 -1.06
C SER A 71 -19.99 5.44 -1.86
N PHE A 72 -20.20 4.26 -1.31
CA PHE A 72 -20.08 3.01 -2.05
C PHE A 72 -21.35 2.20 -1.88
N SER A 73 -21.75 1.49 -2.94
CA SER A 73 -22.82 0.51 -2.85
C SER A 73 -22.24 -0.80 -2.35
N LEU A 74 -22.47 -1.10 -1.08
CA LEU A 74 -22.41 -2.49 -0.64
C LEU A 74 -23.68 -3.15 -1.15
N ASP A 75 -23.55 -3.99 -2.15
CA ASP A 75 -24.61 -4.95 -2.46
C ASP A 75 -24.95 -5.69 -1.17
N ASN A 76 -26.23 -6.03 -0.97
CA ASN A 76 -26.75 -6.71 0.22
C ASN A 76 -26.16 -8.12 0.39
N SER A 77 -24.84 -8.24 0.37
CA SER A 77 -24.12 -9.49 0.52
C SER A 77 -24.29 -10.03 1.93
N ASP A 78 -24.72 -11.28 2.05
CA ASP A 78 -24.86 -12.01 3.31
C ASP A 78 -23.51 -12.34 3.95
N SER A 79 -22.43 -12.20 3.22
CA SER A 79 -21.09 -12.62 3.59
C SER A 79 -20.09 -11.48 3.77
N ILE A 80 -20.56 -10.27 4.09
CA ILE A 80 -19.71 -9.13 4.45
C ILE A 80 -20.13 -8.62 5.82
N LEU A 81 -19.16 -8.41 6.71
CA LEU A 81 -19.35 -7.79 8.01
C LEU A 81 -18.69 -6.41 8.03
N VAL A 82 -19.51 -5.36 8.12
CA VAL A 82 -19.04 -3.96 8.16
C VAL A 82 -18.76 -3.55 9.59
N ILE A 83 -17.59 -2.96 9.84
CA ILE A 83 -17.16 -2.46 11.14
C ILE A 83 -16.92 -0.96 11.03
N THR A 84 -17.57 -0.18 11.91
CA THR A 84 -17.40 1.28 11.98
C THR A 84 -17.43 1.77 13.42
N CYS A 85 -16.79 2.91 13.70
CA CYS A 85 -16.91 3.63 14.98
C CYS A 85 -17.86 4.84 14.87
N ASN A 86 -18.38 5.14 13.69
CA ASN A 86 -19.27 6.27 13.47
C ASN A 86 -20.75 5.87 13.63
N LYS A 87 -21.41 6.38 14.67
CA LYS A 87 -22.82 6.09 14.96
C LYS A 87 -23.76 6.49 13.82
N LYS A 88 -23.52 7.63 13.15
CA LYS A 88 -24.39 8.10 12.05
C LYS A 88 -24.28 7.13 10.87
N ILE A 89 -23.06 6.75 10.50
CA ILE A 89 -22.82 5.76 9.45
C ILE A 89 -23.49 4.43 9.81
N TYR A 90 -23.28 3.91 11.02
CA TYR A 90 -23.87 2.65 11.46
C TYR A 90 -25.40 2.62 11.27
N HIS A 91 -26.12 3.70 11.62
CA HIS A 91 -27.58 3.76 11.49
C HIS A 91 -28.03 3.94 10.03
N SER A 92 -27.27 4.62 9.19
CA SER A 92 -27.59 4.82 7.76
C SER A 92 -27.31 3.60 6.87
N LEU A 93 -26.39 2.71 7.30
CA LEU A 93 -25.99 1.54 6.54
C LEU A 93 -27.13 0.52 6.38
N LYS A 94 -27.47 0.20 5.13
CA LYS A 94 -28.46 -0.82 4.75
C LYS A 94 -27.73 -2.14 4.40
N VAL A 95 -26.97 -2.69 5.36
CA VAL A 95 -26.25 -3.96 5.20
C VAL A 95 -26.74 -4.97 6.22
N LYS A 96 -26.62 -6.27 5.92
CA LYS A 96 -27.14 -7.34 6.78
C LYS A 96 -26.32 -7.58 8.03
N ASN A 97 -25.02 -7.34 7.95
CA ASN A 97 -24.11 -7.59 9.08
C ASN A 97 -23.25 -6.35 9.34
N LYS A 98 -23.38 -5.77 10.50
CA LYS A 98 -22.63 -4.56 10.91
C LYS A 98 -22.34 -4.52 12.40
N LEU A 99 -21.19 -3.95 12.74
CA LEU A 99 -20.76 -3.69 14.11
C LEU A 99 -20.46 -2.21 14.30
N LEU A 100 -20.92 -1.67 15.43
CA LEU A 100 -20.49 -0.38 15.95
C LEU A 100 -19.51 -0.61 17.08
N VAL A 101 -18.29 -0.09 16.94
CA VAL A 101 -17.21 -0.25 17.92
C VAL A 101 -16.76 1.10 18.49
N ASN A 102 -16.12 1.07 19.65
CA ASN A 102 -15.64 2.29 20.32
C ASN A 102 -14.37 2.86 19.65
N ASN A 103 -13.44 1.99 19.20
CA ASN A 103 -12.21 2.37 18.53
C ASN A 103 -11.91 1.43 17.36
N GLN A 104 -12.09 1.91 16.14
CA GLN A 104 -11.97 1.11 14.93
C GLN A 104 -10.52 0.71 14.62
N ASN A 105 -9.54 1.55 14.95
CA ASN A 105 -8.14 1.24 14.73
C ASN A 105 -7.63 0.15 15.69
N GLU A 106 -7.98 0.24 16.96
CA GLU A 106 -7.66 -0.82 17.94
C GLU A 106 -8.31 -2.14 17.55
N VAL A 107 -9.57 -2.10 17.11
CA VAL A 107 -10.29 -3.30 16.63
C VAL A 107 -9.63 -3.87 15.39
N TYR A 108 -9.20 -3.03 14.43
CA TYR A 108 -8.45 -3.49 13.27
C TYR A 108 -7.16 -4.21 13.69
N ASN A 109 -6.33 -3.58 14.53
CA ASN A 109 -5.08 -4.16 15.00
C ASN A 109 -5.32 -5.48 15.75
N PHE A 110 -6.33 -5.52 16.61
CA PHE A 110 -6.70 -6.73 17.35
C PHE A 110 -7.11 -7.86 16.42
N ILE A 111 -7.99 -7.59 15.45
CA ILE A 111 -8.50 -8.58 14.51
C ILE A 111 -7.38 -9.13 13.62
N ILE A 112 -6.53 -8.27 13.05
CA ILE A 112 -5.45 -8.72 12.18
C ILE A 112 -4.52 -9.68 12.92
N ASN A 113 -4.11 -9.33 14.14
CA ASN A 113 -3.25 -10.18 14.97
C ASN A 113 -3.92 -11.49 15.42
N LYS A 114 -5.26 -11.56 15.41
CA LYS A 114 -6.00 -12.79 15.74
C LYS A 114 -6.20 -13.70 14.53
N ILE A 115 -6.38 -13.14 13.35
CA ILE A 115 -6.73 -13.90 12.14
C ILE A 115 -5.48 -14.30 11.36
N PHE A 116 -4.50 -13.41 11.20
CA PHE A 116 -3.36 -13.63 10.33
C PHE A 116 -2.03 -13.77 11.08
N ILE A 117 -1.13 -14.56 10.49
CA ILE A 117 0.29 -14.57 10.83
C ILE A 117 0.99 -13.62 9.88
N HIS A 118 1.66 -12.61 10.39
CA HIS A 118 2.47 -11.65 9.64
C HIS A 118 3.89 -11.59 10.21
N GLU A 119 4.83 -10.96 9.51
CA GLU A 119 6.25 -11.01 9.84
C GLU A 119 6.61 -10.45 11.23
N ASP A 120 5.76 -9.57 11.79
CA ASP A 120 5.94 -9.03 13.14
C ASP A 120 5.30 -9.92 14.23
N SER A 121 4.65 -11.05 13.86
CA SER A 121 4.09 -11.99 14.83
C SER A 121 5.13 -13.04 15.26
N LEU A 122 5.08 -13.41 16.53
CA LEU A 122 6.00 -14.40 17.10
C LEU A 122 5.90 -15.79 16.42
N GLU A 123 4.74 -16.07 15.84
CA GLU A 123 4.47 -17.32 15.14
C GLU A 123 4.92 -17.32 13.68
N TYR A 124 5.39 -16.16 13.17
CA TYR A 124 5.83 -16.10 11.78
C TYR A 124 7.04 -17.00 11.55
N LYS A 125 6.88 -17.90 10.62
CA LYS A 125 7.95 -18.78 10.13
C LYS A 125 7.85 -18.83 8.61
N ASP A 126 8.94 -18.57 7.92
CA ASP A 126 9.08 -18.86 6.51
C ASP A 126 10.07 -20.02 6.34
N ASP A 127 9.85 -20.84 5.32
CA ASP A 127 10.66 -22.00 5.04
C ASP A 127 11.43 -21.75 3.75
N PHE A 128 12.72 -21.49 3.89
CA PHE A 128 13.58 -21.10 2.80
C PHE A 128 14.43 -22.24 2.27
N ASN A 129 14.54 -22.29 0.95
CA ASN A 129 15.60 -23.02 0.25
C ASN A 129 16.75 -22.07 -0.07
N PHE A 130 17.97 -22.49 0.14
CA PHE A 130 19.15 -21.80 -0.35
C PHE A 130 19.45 -22.28 -1.78
N LYS A 131 19.30 -21.39 -2.78
CA LYS A 131 19.46 -21.71 -4.19
C LYS A 131 20.12 -20.54 -4.91
N GLY A 132 21.20 -20.83 -5.69
CA GLY A 132 21.89 -19.80 -6.47
C GLY A 132 22.43 -18.63 -5.62
N GLY A 133 22.90 -18.91 -4.40
CA GLY A 133 23.39 -17.87 -3.49
C GLY A 133 22.32 -17.03 -2.80
N SER A 134 21.04 -17.41 -2.89
CA SER A 134 19.90 -16.65 -2.37
C SER A 134 18.93 -17.49 -1.54
N TYR A 135 18.20 -16.87 -0.65
CA TYR A 135 17.15 -17.50 0.17
C TYR A 135 15.79 -17.32 -0.49
N ILE A 136 15.20 -18.42 -0.94
CA ILE A 136 13.92 -18.43 -1.65
C ILE A 136 12.92 -19.24 -0.85
N SER A 137 11.80 -18.62 -0.45
CA SER A 137 10.71 -19.29 0.25
C SER A 137 10.15 -20.43 -0.60
N LYS A 138 9.88 -21.58 0.03
CA LYS A 138 9.22 -22.72 -0.61
C LYS A 138 7.81 -22.39 -1.11
N TYR A 139 7.21 -21.33 -0.60
CA TYR A 139 5.89 -20.83 -0.97
C TYR A 139 5.90 -19.76 -2.07
N ALA A 140 7.08 -19.32 -2.51
CA ALA A 140 7.21 -18.40 -3.64
C ALA A 140 6.96 -19.13 -4.96
N LYS A 141 6.39 -18.40 -5.94
CA LYS A 141 6.18 -18.89 -7.30
C LYS A 141 7.03 -18.05 -8.26
N ILE A 142 7.99 -18.67 -8.91
CA ILE A 142 8.98 -18.00 -9.74
C ILE A 142 8.96 -18.66 -11.11
N ASP A 143 8.79 -17.86 -12.18
CA ASP A 143 8.88 -18.36 -13.54
C ASP A 143 10.31 -18.83 -13.85
N ASN A 144 10.44 -19.89 -14.64
CA ASN A 144 11.74 -20.49 -14.96
C ASN A 144 12.68 -19.58 -15.74
N SER A 145 12.16 -18.56 -16.42
CA SER A 145 12.96 -17.57 -17.16
C SER A 145 13.47 -16.43 -16.26
N ALA A 146 13.03 -16.34 -15.01
CA ALA A 146 13.48 -15.30 -14.10
C ALA A 146 14.92 -15.54 -13.62
N ILE A 147 15.68 -14.47 -13.50
CA ILE A 147 17.08 -14.47 -13.04
C ILE A 147 17.12 -13.80 -11.66
N ILE A 148 17.52 -14.55 -10.65
CA ILE A 148 17.76 -14.03 -9.30
C ILE A 148 19.25 -14.11 -9.01
N ARG A 149 19.87 -12.96 -8.75
CA ARG A 149 21.30 -12.88 -8.42
C ARG A 149 21.51 -13.21 -6.94
N GLU A 150 22.77 -13.18 -6.52
CA GLU A 150 23.20 -13.63 -5.20
C GLU A 150 22.71 -12.70 -4.06
N ASN A 151 22.64 -13.26 -2.87
CA ASN A 151 22.24 -12.58 -1.61
C ASN A 151 20.84 -11.98 -1.63
N CYS A 152 19.94 -12.49 -2.48
CA CYS A 152 18.55 -12.07 -2.47
C CYS A 152 17.74 -12.86 -1.46
N ILE A 153 16.67 -12.25 -0.96
CA ILE A 153 15.65 -12.90 -0.14
C ILE A 153 14.30 -12.77 -0.82
N ILE A 154 13.71 -13.90 -1.19
CA ILE A 154 12.37 -13.95 -1.80
C ILE A 154 11.42 -14.62 -0.79
N GLY A 155 10.55 -13.81 -0.19
CA GLY A 155 9.67 -14.24 0.90
C GLY A 155 8.45 -15.02 0.45
N ARG A 156 7.68 -15.44 1.45
CA ARG A 156 6.46 -16.24 1.30
C ARG A 156 5.44 -15.57 0.38
N GLY A 157 4.81 -16.35 -0.48
CA GLY A 157 3.72 -15.94 -1.36
C GLY A 157 4.15 -15.07 -2.54
N VAL A 158 5.39 -14.63 -2.61
CA VAL A 158 5.91 -13.80 -3.72
C VAL A 158 5.69 -14.53 -5.05
N ILE A 159 5.19 -13.79 -6.03
CA ILE A 159 5.00 -14.28 -7.41
C ILE A 159 5.90 -13.46 -8.33
N ILE A 160 6.73 -14.13 -9.13
CA ILE A 160 7.67 -13.54 -10.07
C ILE A 160 7.37 -14.06 -11.47
N GLY A 161 7.08 -13.13 -12.39
CA GLY A 161 6.74 -13.39 -13.79
C GLY A 161 7.95 -13.72 -14.67
N LYS A 162 7.69 -13.76 -15.98
CA LYS A 162 8.68 -14.14 -17.00
C LYS A 162 9.73 -13.05 -17.20
N ASN A 163 10.97 -13.48 -17.48
CA ASN A 163 12.10 -12.62 -17.83
C ASN A 163 12.38 -11.53 -16.78
N VAL A 164 11.98 -11.73 -15.53
CA VAL A 164 12.28 -10.81 -14.43
C VAL A 164 13.75 -10.97 -14.04
N ILE A 165 14.43 -9.85 -13.83
CA ILE A 165 15.82 -9.81 -13.34
C ILE A 165 15.85 -9.13 -11.98
N ILE A 166 16.26 -9.89 -10.96
CA ILE A 166 16.47 -9.38 -9.60
C ILE A 166 17.97 -9.40 -9.33
N LYS A 167 18.52 -8.22 -9.10
CA LYS A 167 19.95 -8.06 -8.84
C LYS A 167 20.29 -8.24 -7.37
N ASN A 168 21.59 -8.29 -7.09
CA ASN A 168 22.17 -8.67 -5.80
C ASN A 168 21.61 -7.91 -4.59
N ASN A 169 21.55 -8.57 -3.45
CA ASN A 169 21.15 -8.02 -2.15
C ASN A 169 19.71 -7.47 -2.09
N THR A 170 18.85 -7.88 -3.01
CA THR A 170 17.45 -7.42 -3.07
C THR A 170 16.58 -8.28 -2.16
N VAL A 171 15.68 -7.62 -1.42
CA VAL A 171 14.69 -8.29 -0.56
C VAL A 171 13.29 -8.08 -1.14
N ILE A 172 12.57 -9.15 -1.46
CA ILE A 172 11.20 -9.10 -1.97
C ILE A 172 10.29 -9.90 -1.04
N LYS A 173 9.29 -9.25 -0.47
CA LYS A 173 8.27 -9.85 0.37
C LYS A 173 6.90 -9.36 -0.09
N ASN A 174 5.85 -10.12 0.16
CA ASN A 174 4.48 -9.66 -0.04
C ASN A 174 4.28 -8.90 -1.36
N ALA A 175 4.71 -9.49 -2.47
CA ALA A 175 4.71 -8.83 -3.76
C ALA A 175 4.34 -9.76 -4.92
N ILE A 176 3.72 -9.17 -5.95
CA ILE A 176 3.51 -9.77 -7.26
C ILE A 176 4.28 -8.93 -8.28
N ILE A 177 5.24 -9.56 -8.96
CA ILE A 177 6.10 -8.96 -9.96
C ILE A 177 5.70 -9.51 -11.32
N SER A 178 5.23 -8.65 -12.22
CA SER A 178 4.84 -9.04 -13.58
C SER A 178 6.06 -9.30 -14.49
N ASP A 179 5.81 -9.57 -15.76
CA ASP A 179 6.85 -9.94 -16.74
C ASP A 179 7.81 -8.78 -17.08
N ASN A 180 9.04 -9.11 -17.42
CA ASN A 180 10.09 -8.20 -17.92
C ASN A 180 10.46 -7.08 -16.94
N VAL A 181 10.31 -7.28 -15.64
CA VAL A 181 10.69 -6.32 -14.60
C VAL A 181 12.18 -6.46 -14.28
N ILE A 182 12.84 -5.34 -14.05
CA ILE A 182 14.22 -5.31 -13.55
C ILE A 182 14.23 -4.59 -12.21
N ILE A 183 14.76 -5.26 -11.17
CA ILE A 183 14.95 -4.68 -9.84
C ILE A 183 16.44 -4.65 -9.54
N CYS A 184 16.98 -3.43 -9.39
CA CYS A 184 18.40 -3.22 -9.14
C CYS A 184 18.77 -3.48 -7.67
N GLU A 185 20.05 -3.45 -7.40
CA GLU A 185 20.71 -3.90 -6.19
C GLU A 185 20.22 -3.18 -4.94
N ASN A 186 20.23 -3.87 -3.81
CA ASN A 186 19.92 -3.36 -2.47
C ASN A 186 18.50 -2.78 -2.31
N SER A 187 17.58 -3.08 -3.22
CA SER A 187 16.19 -2.60 -3.12
C SER A 187 15.34 -3.52 -2.26
N THR A 188 14.38 -2.93 -1.52
CA THR A 188 13.45 -3.66 -0.68
C THR A 188 12.02 -3.44 -1.16
N ILE A 189 11.33 -4.53 -1.51
CA ILE A 189 9.96 -4.52 -2.03
C ILE A 189 9.04 -5.25 -1.05
N GLY A 190 7.94 -4.60 -0.66
CA GLY A 190 6.90 -5.20 0.17
C GLY A 190 7.18 -5.18 1.68
N SER A 191 8.05 -4.28 2.14
CA SER A 191 8.22 -3.99 3.57
C SER A 191 6.95 -3.43 4.19
N THR A 192 6.88 -3.49 5.52
CA THR A 192 5.81 -2.83 6.29
C THR A 192 5.96 -1.32 6.14
N GLY A 193 4.89 -0.64 5.73
CA GLY A 193 4.88 0.81 5.65
C GLY A 193 4.71 1.48 7.01
N PHE A 194 4.91 2.79 7.06
CA PHE A 194 4.83 3.60 8.27
C PHE A 194 3.38 3.92 8.63
N GLY A 195 2.65 2.89 9.09
CA GLY A 195 1.30 3.02 9.64
C GLY A 195 1.33 3.02 11.16
N PHE A 196 0.85 4.07 11.81
CA PHE A 196 0.79 4.16 13.25
C PHE A 196 -0.53 4.72 13.75
N ASP A 197 -0.90 4.35 14.97
CA ASP A 197 -2.03 4.90 15.70
C ASP A 197 -1.54 5.49 17.02
N LEU A 198 -2.06 6.67 17.36
CA LEU A 198 -1.90 7.24 18.70
C LEU A 198 -3.03 6.74 19.57
N ASN A 199 -2.74 5.98 20.61
CA ASN A 199 -3.75 5.60 21.58
C ASN A 199 -4.08 6.77 22.53
N ASN A 200 -5.17 6.61 23.30
CA ASN A 200 -5.63 7.64 24.25
C ASN A 200 -4.62 7.95 25.36
N MET A 201 -3.57 7.16 25.53
CA MET A 201 -2.49 7.35 26.49
C MET A 201 -1.21 7.94 25.87
N GLY A 202 -1.26 8.35 24.59
CA GLY A 202 -0.12 8.98 23.90
C GLY A 202 0.97 8.00 23.44
N SER A 203 0.78 6.68 23.59
CA SER A 203 1.71 5.70 23.03
C SER A 203 1.44 5.48 21.54
N ILE A 204 2.53 5.30 20.79
CA ILE A 204 2.49 5.01 19.35
C ILE A 204 2.44 3.50 19.16
N ASN A 205 1.41 3.01 18.49
CA ASN A 205 1.30 1.61 18.11
C ASN A 205 1.46 1.48 16.60
N ILE A 206 2.29 0.53 16.17
CA ILE A 206 2.41 0.19 14.75
C ILE A 206 1.17 -0.61 14.33
N SER A 207 0.50 -0.14 13.26
CA SER A 207 -0.66 -0.83 12.70
C SER A 207 -0.18 -1.93 11.74
N PRO A 208 -0.56 -3.19 11.93
CA PRO A 208 -0.16 -4.27 11.04
C PRO A 208 -0.69 -4.03 9.62
N GLN A 209 0.11 -4.40 8.63
CA GLN A 209 -0.22 -4.25 7.23
C GLN A 209 -0.22 -5.61 6.54
N ILE A 210 -1.34 -5.94 5.93
CA ILE A 210 -1.61 -7.23 5.28
C ILE A 210 -1.90 -7.09 3.77
N GLY A 211 -1.60 -5.95 3.20
CA GLY A 211 -1.61 -5.72 1.77
C GLY A 211 -0.32 -6.20 1.10
N ILE A 212 -0.22 -5.98 -0.18
CA ILE A 212 0.93 -6.39 -1.01
C ILE A 212 1.40 -5.27 -1.93
N VAL A 213 2.54 -5.47 -2.59
CA VAL A 213 3.00 -4.65 -3.71
C VAL A 213 2.64 -5.36 -5.01
N PHE A 214 2.15 -4.61 -5.99
CA PHE A 214 1.99 -5.06 -7.36
C PHE A 214 2.88 -4.23 -8.28
N ILE A 215 3.74 -4.90 -9.05
CA ILE A 215 4.61 -4.28 -10.04
C ILE A 215 4.19 -4.77 -11.42
N GLY A 216 3.78 -3.82 -12.27
CA GLY A 216 3.34 -4.04 -13.65
C GLY A 216 4.47 -4.52 -14.56
N LYS A 217 4.15 -4.72 -15.83
CA LYS A 217 5.10 -5.22 -16.85
C LYS A 217 6.12 -4.14 -17.26
N ASN A 218 7.31 -4.59 -17.64
CA ASN A 218 8.37 -3.74 -18.19
C ASN A 218 8.79 -2.59 -17.25
N VAL A 219 8.67 -2.77 -15.93
CA VAL A 219 9.06 -1.78 -14.91
C VAL A 219 10.55 -1.91 -14.62
N LEU A 220 11.22 -0.77 -14.49
CA LEU A 220 12.59 -0.68 -13.96
C LEU A 220 12.55 -0.04 -12.57
N ILE A 221 13.16 -0.71 -11.59
CA ILE A 221 13.38 -0.18 -10.23
C ILE A 221 14.87 -0.07 -10.01
N GLY A 222 15.35 1.14 -9.75
CA GLY A 222 16.73 1.47 -9.46
C GLY A 222 17.24 0.87 -8.16
N SER A 223 18.49 1.15 -7.83
CA SER A 223 19.15 0.64 -6.64
C SER A 223 18.75 1.40 -5.37
N ASN A 224 18.77 0.70 -4.24
CA ASN A 224 18.44 1.26 -2.91
C ASN A 224 17.04 1.88 -2.83
N CYS A 225 16.08 1.36 -3.57
CA CYS A 225 14.68 1.76 -3.46
C CYS A 225 13.97 1.02 -2.33
N SER A 226 13.01 1.69 -1.68
CA SER A 226 12.12 1.09 -0.70
C SER A 226 10.66 1.26 -1.15
N ILE A 227 9.96 0.14 -1.34
CA ILE A 227 8.57 0.13 -1.78
C ILE A 227 7.75 -0.64 -0.75
N ASP A 228 6.92 0.09 0.01
CA ASP A 228 6.12 -0.49 1.07
C ASP A 228 4.85 -1.14 0.54
N ARG A 229 4.40 -2.20 1.22
CA ARG A 229 3.13 -2.85 0.90
C ARG A 229 1.94 -2.00 1.33
N GLY A 230 0.79 -2.22 0.72
CA GLY A 230 -0.45 -1.59 1.15
C GLY A 230 -0.91 -2.02 2.55
N LYS A 231 -1.73 -1.23 3.22
CA LYS A 231 -2.29 -1.59 4.54
C LYS A 231 -3.20 -2.82 4.43
N ILE A 232 -4.14 -2.81 3.49
CA ILE A 232 -5.10 -3.89 3.23
C ILE A 232 -4.96 -4.39 1.79
N ASP A 233 -4.91 -3.48 0.83
CA ASP A 233 -4.82 -3.78 -0.59
C ASP A 233 -3.39 -3.64 -1.11
N TYR A 234 -3.22 -2.87 -2.17
CA TYR A 234 -1.99 -2.78 -2.93
C TYR A 234 -1.28 -1.44 -2.76
N THR A 235 0.04 -1.49 -2.86
CA THR A 235 0.87 -0.44 -3.44
C THR A 235 1.13 -0.85 -4.89
N ILE A 236 0.90 0.02 -5.86
CA ILE A 236 0.89 -0.32 -7.29
C ILE A 236 1.91 0.51 -8.04
N ILE A 237 2.70 -0.14 -8.91
CA ILE A 237 3.51 0.51 -9.92
C ILE A 237 3.03 0.01 -11.29
N GLY A 238 2.50 0.93 -12.10
CA GLY A 238 1.94 0.63 -13.42
C GLY A 238 2.98 0.25 -14.46
N ASP A 239 2.52 -0.36 -15.54
CA ASP A 239 3.36 -0.87 -16.62
C ASP A 239 4.26 0.21 -17.23
N ASN A 240 5.44 -0.19 -17.71
CA ASN A 240 6.44 0.65 -18.39
C ASN A 240 6.95 1.83 -17.55
N SER A 241 6.75 1.82 -16.23
CA SER A 241 7.23 2.88 -15.37
C SER A 241 8.67 2.65 -14.95
N MET A 242 9.41 3.72 -14.72
CA MET A 242 10.82 3.70 -14.36
C MET A 242 11.05 4.51 -13.09
N LEU A 243 11.63 3.86 -12.09
CA LEU A 243 12.06 4.45 -10.83
C LEU A 243 13.59 4.44 -10.80
N ASP A 244 14.21 5.60 -10.65
CA ASP A 244 15.65 5.73 -10.49
C ASP A 244 16.08 5.33 -9.05
N ASN A 245 17.30 5.57 -8.67
CA ASN A 245 17.88 5.13 -7.41
C ASN A 245 17.36 5.92 -6.19
N LEU A 246 17.38 5.29 -5.01
CA LEU A 246 17.07 5.94 -3.72
C LEU A 246 15.64 6.49 -3.65
N ILE A 247 14.68 5.86 -4.27
CA ILE A 247 13.28 6.26 -4.24
C ILE A 247 12.55 5.54 -3.10
N HIS A 248 11.71 6.29 -2.38
CA HIS A 248 10.78 5.73 -1.42
C HIS A 248 9.33 5.83 -1.93
N ILE A 249 8.65 4.70 -2.00
CA ILE A 249 7.21 4.58 -2.30
C ILE A 249 6.53 4.02 -1.06
N ALA A 250 5.77 4.86 -0.36
CA ALA A 250 5.08 4.46 0.84
C ALA A 250 3.81 3.63 0.56
N HIS A 251 3.23 3.10 1.62
CA HIS A 251 2.07 2.20 1.56
C HIS A 251 0.86 2.81 0.83
N ASN A 252 0.11 1.98 0.11
CA ASN A 252 -1.10 2.36 -0.64
C ASN A 252 -0.88 3.42 -1.74
N VAL A 253 0.35 3.66 -2.17
CA VAL A 253 0.63 4.52 -3.32
C VAL A 253 0.22 3.79 -4.60
N ILE A 254 -0.40 4.53 -5.52
CA ILE A 254 -0.74 4.04 -6.87
C ILE A 254 0.01 4.90 -7.88
N ILE A 255 0.88 4.29 -8.66
CA ILE A 255 1.59 4.92 -9.77
C ILE A 255 1.01 4.35 -11.06
N GLY A 256 0.59 5.23 -11.96
CA GLY A 256 0.08 4.88 -13.29
C GLY A 256 1.17 4.38 -14.23
N LYS A 257 0.79 4.16 -15.49
CA LYS A 257 1.68 3.63 -16.53
C LYS A 257 2.60 4.72 -17.09
N ASN A 258 3.73 4.28 -17.68
CA ASN A 258 4.69 5.15 -18.37
C ASN A 258 5.18 6.32 -17.50
N THR A 259 5.25 6.16 -16.19
CA THR A 259 5.66 7.19 -15.24
C THR A 259 7.14 7.05 -14.92
N CYS A 260 7.88 8.17 -15.00
CA CYS A 260 9.30 8.21 -14.70
C CYS A 260 9.55 9.03 -13.43
N ILE A 261 10.28 8.47 -12.49
CA ILE A 261 10.62 9.12 -11.20
C ILE A 261 12.14 9.16 -11.08
N ALA A 262 12.71 10.35 -11.03
CA ALA A 262 14.14 10.53 -10.86
C ALA A 262 14.56 10.37 -9.39
N ALA A 263 15.86 10.16 -9.18
CA ALA A 263 16.46 9.74 -7.92
C ALA A 263 16.12 10.59 -6.71
N GLN A 264 16.13 9.95 -5.54
CA GLN A 264 15.91 10.57 -4.22
C GLN A 264 14.53 11.20 -4.03
N SER A 265 13.54 10.83 -4.83
CA SER A 265 12.15 11.27 -4.65
C SER A 265 11.43 10.42 -3.61
N GLY A 266 10.54 11.06 -2.84
CA GLY A 266 9.74 10.41 -1.80
C GLY A 266 8.25 10.61 -2.01
N ILE A 267 7.50 9.51 -2.11
CA ILE A 267 6.05 9.51 -2.29
C ILE A 267 5.39 9.02 -1.01
N SER A 268 4.70 9.91 -0.29
CA SER A 268 4.02 9.55 0.97
C SER A 268 2.80 8.65 0.75
N GLY A 269 2.32 8.05 1.84
CA GLY A 269 1.23 7.06 1.79
C GLY A 269 -0.06 7.54 1.13
N SER A 270 -0.71 6.65 0.41
CA SER A 270 -2.01 6.87 -0.26
C SER A 270 -2.01 7.96 -1.33
N VAL A 271 -0.87 8.30 -1.89
CA VAL A 271 -0.77 9.18 -3.07
C VAL A 271 -1.18 8.40 -4.32
N THR A 272 -1.95 9.02 -5.18
CA THR A 272 -2.25 8.50 -6.53
C THR A 272 -1.57 9.36 -7.58
N ILE A 273 -0.77 8.75 -8.44
CA ILE A 273 -0.08 9.37 -9.58
C ILE A 273 -0.66 8.77 -10.85
N GLY A 274 -1.09 9.63 -11.78
CA GLY A 274 -1.65 9.22 -13.06
C GLY A 274 -0.63 8.64 -14.03
N ASP A 275 -1.05 8.50 -15.28
CA ASP A 275 -0.24 7.99 -16.38
C ASP A 275 0.65 9.08 -16.98
N ASN A 276 1.79 8.68 -17.59
CA ASN A 276 2.71 9.55 -18.32
C ASN A 276 3.24 10.73 -17.46
N VAL A 277 3.48 10.49 -16.18
CA VAL A 277 4.00 11.54 -15.26
C VAL A 277 5.53 11.49 -15.23
N ILE A 278 6.15 12.67 -15.23
CA ILE A 278 7.61 12.83 -15.11
C ILE A 278 7.90 13.57 -13.81
N ILE A 279 8.65 12.95 -12.90
CA ILE A 279 9.02 13.50 -11.60
C ILE A 279 10.52 13.73 -11.55
N GLY A 280 10.93 14.98 -11.38
CA GLY A 280 12.31 15.37 -11.19
C GLY A 280 12.89 14.92 -9.85
N GLY A 281 14.20 14.78 -9.77
CA GLY A 281 14.91 14.27 -8.59
C GLY A 281 14.66 15.08 -7.33
N GLN A 282 14.70 14.41 -6.17
CA GLN A 282 14.48 15.01 -4.85
C GLN A 282 13.11 15.67 -4.67
N ALA A 283 12.10 15.28 -5.44
CA ALA A 283 10.73 15.74 -5.24
C ALA A 283 10.07 14.99 -4.06
N GLY A 284 9.28 15.71 -3.27
CA GLY A 284 8.54 15.16 -2.13
C GLY A 284 7.04 15.38 -2.28
N PHE A 285 6.24 14.37 -1.92
CA PHE A 285 4.79 14.41 -2.05
C PHE A 285 4.12 14.19 -0.70
N ALA A 286 3.23 15.10 -0.32
CA ALA A 286 2.39 14.93 0.87
C ALA A 286 1.40 13.76 0.69
N GLY A 287 1.00 13.13 1.81
CA GLY A 287 0.07 11.99 1.77
C GLY A 287 -1.33 12.33 1.23
N HIS A 288 -2.01 11.33 0.69
CA HIS A 288 -3.41 11.38 0.26
C HIS A 288 -3.74 12.39 -0.86
N ILE A 289 -2.75 12.83 -1.64
CA ILE A 289 -2.98 13.71 -2.78
C ILE A 289 -3.09 12.93 -4.09
N LYS A 290 -3.69 13.56 -5.10
CA LYS A 290 -3.83 13.01 -6.46
C LYS A 290 -3.06 13.88 -7.46
N ILE A 291 -2.22 13.24 -8.26
CA ILE A 291 -1.50 13.84 -9.38
C ILE A 291 -2.14 13.31 -10.65
N GLY A 292 -2.58 14.22 -11.51
CA GLY A 292 -3.24 13.87 -12.77
C GLY A 292 -2.30 13.23 -13.79
N ASN A 293 -2.84 12.96 -14.97
CA ASN A 293 -2.08 12.39 -16.10
C ASN A 293 -1.24 13.47 -16.79
N ASN A 294 -0.16 13.06 -17.46
CA ASN A 294 0.72 13.95 -18.25
C ASN A 294 1.27 15.13 -17.43
N VAL A 295 1.55 14.92 -16.15
CA VAL A 295 2.09 15.96 -15.26
C VAL A 295 3.61 15.93 -15.28
N ILE A 296 4.24 17.09 -15.29
CA ILE A 296 5.68 17.27 -15.12
C ILE A 296 5.94 17.97 -13.78
N VAL A 297 6.70 17.33 -12.91
CA VAL A 297 7.12 17.85 -11.61
C VAL A 297 8.61 18.15 -11.68
N ALA A 298 9.00 19.42 -11.55
CA ALA A 298 10.40 19.82 -11.55
C ALA A 298 11.16 19.26 -10.33
N ALA A 299 12.47 19.13 -10.45
CA ALA A 299 13.31 18.66 -9.35
C ALA A 299 13.14 19.51 -8.08
N LYS A 300 13.30 18.87 -6.91
CA LYS A 300 13.17 19.46 -5.57
C LYS A 300 11.80 20.09 -5.25
N SER A 301 10.76 19.76 -6.01
CA SER A 301 9.42 20.27 -5.73
C SER A 301 8.80 19.60 -4.49
N GLY A 302 8.20 20.42 -3.62
CA GLY A 302 7.34 19.96 -2.52
C GLY A 302 5.87 20.02 -2.94
N VAL A 303 5.26 18.86 -3.23
CA VAL A 303 3.88 18.78 -3.71
C VAL A 303 2.94 18.51 -2.54
N THR A 304 2.13 19.49 -2.16
CA THR A 304 1.28 19.42 -0.96
C THR A 304 -0.22 19.38 -1.24
N LYS A 305 -0.63 19.40 -2.51
CA LYS A 305 -2.04 19.42 -2.95
C LYS A 305 -2.22 18.67 -4.26
N ASN A 306 -3.47 18.36 -4.59
CA ASN A 306 -3.83 17.72 -5.84
C ASN A 306 -3.38 18.56 -7.05
N ILE A 307 -2.87 17.90 -8.09
CA ILE A 307 -2.43 18.48 -9.35
C ILE A 307 -3.32 17.95 -10.47
N LYS A 308 -3.80 18.84 -11.31
CA LYS A 308 -4.64 18.52 -12.47
C LYS A 308 -3.81 17.90 -13.59
N ASP A 309 -4.50 17.22 -14.50
CA ASP A 309 -3.88 16.69 -15.74
C ASP A 309 -3.16 17.77 -16.53
N ASN A 310 -2.13 17.40 -17.28
CA ASN A 310 -1.37 18.23 -18.20
C ASN A 310 -0.70 19.45 -17.54
N SER A 311 -0.42 19.38 -16.24
CA SER A 311 0.22 20.47 -15.48
C SER A 311 1.73 20.32 -15.46
N VAL A 312 2.42 21.48 -15.51
CA VAL A 312 3.86 21.56 -15.22
C VAL A 312 4.03 22.35 -13.93
N ILE A 313 4.63 21.73 -12.91
CA ILE A 313 4.79 22.33 -11.59
C ILE A 313 6.24 22.40 -11.16
N ALA A 314 6.58 23.41 -10.41
CA ALA A 314 7.90 23.61 -9.83
C ALA A 314 7.76 24.33 -8.48
N GLY A 315 8.73 24.11 -7.59
CA GLY A 315 8.77 24.83 -6.33
C GLY A 315 10.08 24.60 -5.63
N PHE A 316 11.13 25.29 -6.06
CA PHE A 316 12.45 25.39 -5.43
C PHE A 316 13.61 25.50 -6.44
N PRO A 317 13.80 26.52 -7.26
CA PRO A 317 15.08 26.67 -7.94
C PRO A 317 16.12 27.22 -6.97
N ALA A 318 17.33 26.71 -7.01
CA ALA A 318 18.48 27.38 -6.45
C ALA A 318 18.77 28.62 -7.32
N ILE A 319 18.97 29.75 -6.68
CA ILE A 319 19.33 31.01 -7.30
C ILE A 319 20.59 31.56 -6.65
N ASP A 320 21.22 32.59 -7.24
CA ASP A 320 22.37 33.25 -6.63
C ASP A 320 22.04 33.64 -5.18
N ILE A 321 23.00 33.48 -4.26
CA ILE A 321 22.80 33.71 -2.82
C ILE A 321 22.39 35.15 -2.50
N LYS A 322 22.83 36.12 -3.31
CA LYS A 322 22.44 37.55 -3.14
C LYS A 322 20.99 37.73 -3.50
N ASP A 323 20.53 37.11 -4.59
CA ASP A 323 19.15 37.16 -5.02
C ASP A 323 18.22 36.41 -4.07
N TRP A 324 18.65 35.25 -3.56
CA TRP A 324 17.93 34.53 -2.52
C TRP A 324 17.71 35.39 -1.27
N LYS A 325 18.77 36.06 -0.77
CA LYS A 325 18.68 36.96 0.39
C LYS A 325 17.74 38.13 0.12
N LYS A 326 17.78 38.74 -1.07
CA LYS A 326 16.85 39.82 -1.49
C LYS A 326 15.40 39.33 -1.48
N ASN A 327 15.15 38.14 -2.06
CA ASN A 327 13.82 37.55 -2.10
C ASN A 327 13.25 37.31 -0.70
N ILE A 328 14.05 36.76 0.21
CA ILE A 328 13.65 36.55 1.62
C ILE A 328 13.33 37.88 2.31
N ILE A 329 14.14 38.94 2.10
CA ILE A 329 13.88 40.28 2.67
C ILE A 329 12.59 40.85 2.12
N ASN A 330 12.36 40.74 0.82
CA ASN A 330 11.15 41.26 0.17
C ASN A 330 9.89 40.52 0.64
N GLN A 331 9.97 39.18 0.79
CA GLN A 331 8.88 38.38 1.37
C GLN A 331 8.53 38.81 2.79
N LYS A 332 9.55 39.04 3.65
CA LYS A 332 9.34 39.55 5.02
C LYS A 332 8.73 40.95 5.05
N LYS A 333 9.15 41.87 4.15
CA LYS A 333 8.60 43.24 4.07
C LYS A 333 7.16 43.26 3.58
N ASN A 334 6.79 42.35 2.67
CA ASN A 334 5.44 42.31 2.06
C ASN A 334 4.45 41.50 2.89
N GLY A 335 4.85 40.96 4.03
CA GLY A 335 4.06 40.06 4.87
C GLY A 335 3.80 38.71 4.19
N TYR A 336 3.91 37.62 4.90
CA TYR A 336 3.35 36.34 4.44
C TYR A 336 1.82 36.52 4.36
N LYS A 337 1.28 36.77 3.17
CA LYS A 337 -0.15 36.66 2.93
C LYS A 337 -0.53 35.22 2.63
#